data_866a8737715de7a78c74fd073721aa6e
#
_entry.id   866a8737715de7a78c74fd073721aa6e
#
_cell.length_a   1.000
_cell.length_b   1.000
_cell.length_c   1.000
_cell.angle_alpha   90.00
_cell.angle_beta   90.00
_cell.angle_gamma   90.00
#
_symmetry.space_group_name_H-M   'P 1'
#
loop_
_entity.id
_entity.type
_entity.pdbx_description
1 polymer ?
#
loop_
_entity_poly.entity_id
_entity_poly.type
_entity_poly.pdbx_seq_one_letter_code
_entity_poly.pdbx_strand_id
1 'polypeptide(L)'
;MKKNKIVLFTGGTGGHVKPAECFGNYLIQNGYECTIFIDKRGSKYLKKFKGKIIYIQGRHFSGGLFYKLHSFLILFFGFIKSFLLLLSIRPSRCVAFGSYASFMPLLATLIVKIFSSCNIYLHEQNSIIGKVNLFFLPYAKNIFLNIIYNKQI
;
A
#
# COMPACT_ATOMS: atom_id res chain seq x y z
N MET A 1 -26.98 -1.00 -2.03
CA MET A 1 -25.84 -1.84 -1.64
C MET A 1 -24.63 -0.98 -1.31
N LYS A 2 -24.03 -1.08 -0.12
CA LYS A 2 -22.76 -0.38 0.18
C LYS A 2 -21.68 -0.90 -0.76
N LYS A 3 -21.13 -0.04 -1.65
CA LYS A 3 -20.00 -0.42 -2.51
C LYS A 3 -18.84 -0.86 -1.63
N ASN A 4 -18.30 -2.06 -1.87
CA ASN A 4 -17.12 -2.54 -1.17
C ASN A 4 -15.92 -1.63 -1.51
N LYS A 5 -15.40 -0.93 -0.49
CA LYS A 5 -14.28 0.00 -0.63
C LYS A 5 -12.97 -0.75 -0.49
N ILE A 6 -12.07 -0.54 -1.43
CA ILE A 6 -10.74 -1.16 -1.45
C ILE A 6 -9.70 -0.04 -1.53
N VAL A 7 -8.67 -0.12 -0.70
CA VAL A 7 -7.54 0.81 -0.73
C VAL A 7 -6.28 0.08 -1.16
N LEU A 8 -5.57 0.63 -2.13
CA LEU A 8 -4.31 0.11 -2.64
C LEU A 8 -3.16 0.99 -2.16
N PHE A 9 -2.09 0.37 -1.66
CA PHE A 9 -0.87 1.06 -1.23
C PHE A 9 0.25 0.75 -2.19
N THR A 10 0.82 1.78 -2.80
CA THR A 10 1.91 1.64 -3.76
C THR A 10 2.81 2.88 -3.78
N GLY A 11 3.92 2.82 -4.50
CA GLY A 11 4.81 3.96 -4.68
C GLY A 11 6.21 3.58 -5.16
N GLY A 12 7.10 4.56 -5.13
CA GLY A 12 8.50 4.37 -5.48
C GLY A 12 8.73 4.23 -6.98
N THR A 13 8.63 3.02 -7.51
CA THR A 13 8.96 2.69 -8.91
C THR A 13 7.76 2.22 -9.72
N GLY A 14 7.91 2.23 -11.06
CA GLY A 14 6.88 1.73 -11.97
C GLY A 14 6.53 0.25 -11.76
N GLY A 15 7.48 -0.55 -11.30
CA GLY A 15 7.26 -1.97 -10.99
C GLY A 15 6.19 -2.22 -9.93
N HIS A 16 6.06 -1.33 -8.94
CA HIS A 16 5.00 -1.39 -7.93
C HIS A 16 3.72 -0.68 -8.37
N VAL A 17 3.87 0.44 -9.10
CA VAL A 17 2.74 1.31 -9.43
C VAL A 17 1.89 0.76 -10.56
N LYS A 18 2.50 0.18 -11.61
CA LYS A 18 1.76 -0.34 -12.76
C LYS A 18 0.84 -1.52 -12.40
N PRO A 19 1.29 -2.54 -11.66
CA PRO A 19 0.37 -3.57 -11.17
C PRO A 19 -0.78 -3.02 -10.33
N ALA A 20 -0.51 -2.05 -9.44
CA ALA A 20 -1.54 -1.41 -8.63
C ALA A 20 -2.55 -0.63 -9.48
N GLU A 21 -2.10 0.08 -10.52
CA GLU A 21 -2.95 0.79 -11.48
C GLU A 21 -3.87 -0.16 -12.25
N CYS A 22 -3.30 -1.24 -12.80
CA CYS A 22 -4.05 -2.25 -13.55
C CYS A 22 -5.10 -2.94 -12.66
N PHE A 23 -4.68 -3.40 -11.48
CA PHE A 23 -5.55 -4.06 -10.53
C PHE A 23 -6.66 -3.14 -10.03
N GLY A 24 -6.33 -1.89 -9.71
CA GLY A 24 -7.31 -0.90 -9.27
C GLY A 24 -8.35 -0.57 -10.34
N ASN A 25 -7.94 -0.45 -11.60
CA ASN A 25 -8.87 -0.24 -12.71
C ASN A 25 -9.77 -1.47 -12.94
N TYR A 26 -9.23 -2.69 -12.82
CA TYR A 26 -10.02 -3.92 -12.86
C TYR A 26 -11.08 -3.94 -11.77
N LEU A 27 -10.72 -3.58 -10.52
CA LEU A 27 -11.68 -3.50 -9.41
C LEU A 27 -12.80 -2.49 -9.70
N ILE A 28 -12.47 -1.32 -10.26
CA ILE A 28 -13.46 -0.29 -10.60
C ILE A 28 -14.42 -0.79 -11.68
N GLN A 29 -13.92 -1.47 -12.70
CA GLN A 29 -14.74 -2.09 -13.76
C GLN A 29 -15.70 -3.15 -13.19
N ASN A 30 -15.32 -3.81 -12.11
CA ASN A 30 -16.15 -4.79 -11.40
C ASN A 30 -17.00 -4.18 -10.26
N GLY A 31 -17.20 -2.87 -10.25
CA GLY A 31 -18.14 -2.18 -9.36
C GLY A 31 -17.60 -1.84 -7.96
N TYR A 32 -16.31 -2.05 -7.68
CA TYR A 32 -15.69 -1.65 -6.42
C TYR A 32 -15.33 -0.17 -6.41
N GLU A 33 -15.38 0.44 -5.23
CA GLU A 33 -14.82 1.77 -5.00
C GLU A 33 -13.34 1.61 -4.64
N CYS A 34 -12.45 2.08 -5.51
CA CYS A 34 -11.02 1.90 -5.35
C CYS A 34 -10.29 3.23 -5.13
N THR A 35 -9.45 3.29 -4.09
CA THR A 35 -8.59 4.43 -3.79
C THR A 35 -7.14 3.98 -3.77
N ILE A 36 -6.23 4.73 -4.42
CA ILE A 36 -4.78 4.48 -4.34
C ILE A 36 -4.14 5.51 -3.39
N PHE A 37 -3.37 5.01 -2.41
CA PHE A 37 -2.40 5.79 -1.64
C PHE A 37 -1.03 5.64 -2.29
N ILE A 38 -0.41 6.76 -2.66
CA ILE A 38 0.83 6.77 -3.44
C ILE A 38 1.77 7.90 -3.02
N ASP A 39 3.07 7.67 -3.07
CA ASP A 39 4.06 8.73 -2.86
C ASP A 39 4.31 9.55 -4.13
N LYS A 40 4.91 10.75 -3.96
CA LYS A 40 5.22 11.66 -5.07
C LYS A 40 6.14 11.04 -6.12
N ARG A 41 7.04 10.12 -5.72
CA ARG A 41 7.95 9.44 -6.65
C ARG A 41 7.22 8.45 -7.54
N GLY A 42 6.29 7.69 -6.95
CA GLY A 42 5.49 6.71 -7.67
C GLY A 42 4.46 7.36 -8.58
N SER A 43 3.91 8.52 -8.20
CA SER A 43 2.81 9.17 -8.93
C SER A 43 3.12 9.46 -10.40
N LYS A 44 4.39 9.68 -10.76
CA LYS A 44 4.81 9.88 -12.16
C LYS A 44 4.54 8.66 -13.06
N TYR A 45 4.42 7.47 -12.48
CA TYR A 45 4.12 6.22 -13.20
C TYR A 45 2.62 5.91 -13.26
N LEU A 46 1.81 6.58 -12.44
CA LEU A 46 0.35 6.42 -12.40
C LEU A 46 -0.28 7.30 -13.49
N LYS A 47 -0.68 6.71 -14.62
CA LYS A 47 -1.11 7.46 -15.82
C LYS A 47 -2.59 7.33 -16.16
N LYS A 48 -3.21 6.18 -15.87
CA LYS A 48 -4.54 5.82 -16.36
C LYS A 48 -5.47 5.33 -15.25
N PHE A 49 -5.18 5.64 -13.99
CA PHE A 49 -6.03 5.21 -12.90
C PHE A 49 -7.33 6.00 -12.87
N LYS A 50 -8.46 5.30 -12.78
CA LYS A 50 -9.82 5.88 -12.85
C LYS A 50 -10.45 6.14 -11.48
N GLY A 51 -9.80 5.73 -10.40
CA GLY A 51 -10.30 5.90 -9.03
C GLY A 51 -9.72 7.12 -8.32
N LYS A 52 -9.93 7.18 -7.01
CA LYS A 52 -9.42 8.25 -6.16
C LYS A 52 -7.93 8.07 -5.87
N ILE A 53 -7.15 9.14 -6.02
CA ILE A 53 -5.72 9.15 -5.72
C ILE A 53 -5.50 9.99 -4.46
N ILE A 54 -4.74 9.46 -3.50
CA ILE A 54 -4.35 10.16 -2.28
C ILE A 54 -2.84 10.11 -2.17
N TYR A 55 -2.23 11.30 -2.11
CA TYR A 55 -0.80 11.42 -1.93
C TYR A 55 -0.42 11.24 -0.46
N ILE A 56 0.48 10.31 -0.22
CA ILE A 56 1.08 10.04 1.08
C ILE A 56 2.57 10.32 1.03
N GLN A 57 3.17 10.52 2.19
CA GLN A 57 4.60 10.71 2.29
C GLN A 57 5.29 9.37 2.52
N GLY A 58 6.12 8.96 1.55
CA GLY A 58 7.02 7.81 1.66
C GLY A 58 8.48 8.29 1.66
N ARG A 59 9.28 7.89 2.64
CA ARG A 59 10.70 8.23 2.71
C ARG A 59 11.55 7.05 3.13
N HIS A 60 12.76 6.99 2.57
CA HIS A 60 13.79 6.05 3.00
C HIS A 60 14.40 6.51 4.33
N PHE A 61 14.66 5.57 5.21
CA PHE A 61 15.37 5.77 6.47
C PHE A 61 16.87 5.64 6.21
N SER A 62 17.52 6.73 5.75
CA SER A 62 18.95 6.74 5.45
C SER A 62 19.56 8.11 5.78
N GLY A 63 20.84 8.13 6.16
CA GLY A 63 21.59 9.35 6.48
C GLY A 63 21.93 9.53 7.95
N GLY A 64 22.55 10.65 8.33
CA GLY A 64 22.94 11.01 9.69
C GLY A 64 21.76 11.24 10.64
N LEU A 65 22.04 11.51 11.93
CA LEU A 65 21.04 11.61 12.99
C LEU A 65 19.93 12.63 12.68
N PHE A 66 20.29 13.82 12.19
CA PHE A 66 19.30 14.84 11.79
C PHE A 66 18.38 14.38 10.66
N TYR A 67 18.92 13.67 9.65
CA TYR A 67 18.11 13.11 8.56
C TYR A 67 17.16 12.01 9.05
N LYS A 68 17.61 11.21 10.01
CA LYS A 68 16.76 10.17 10.61
C LYS A 68 15.60 10.79 11.40
N LEU A 69 15.87 11.82 12.22
CA LEU A 69 14.85 12.53 12.98
C LEU A 69 13.82 13.20 12.05
N HIS A 70 14.30 13.91 11.02
CA HIS A 70 13.42 14.52 10.02
C HIS A 70 12.60 13.47 9.24
N SER A 71 13.22 12.35 8.88
CA SER A 71 12.50 11.24 8.22
C SER A 71 11.46 10.61 9.13
N PHE A 72 11.75 10.48 10.44
CA PHE A 72 10.79 10.00 11.43
C PHE A 72 9.55 10.90 11.51
N LEU A 73 9.74 12.22 11.59
CA LEU A 73 8.61 13.17 11.62
C LEU A 73 7.74 13.05 10.36
N ILE A 74 8.36 13.00 9.17
CA ILE A 74 7.62 12.83 7.90
C ILE A 74 6.83 11.52 7.90
N LEU A 75 7.42 10.43 8.34
CA LEU A 75 6.77 9.13 8.40
C LEU A 75 5.66 9.12 9.45
N PHE A 76 5.85 9.78 10.60
CA PHE A 76 4.83 9.92 11.63
C PHE A 76 3.60 10.68 11.10
N PHE A 77 3.79 11.82 10.43
CA PHE A 77 2.69 12.54 9.78
C PHE A 77 2.04 11.71 8.67
N GLY A 78 2.82 10.95 7.91
CA GLY A 78 2.31 10.01 6.91
C GLY A 78 1.44 8.91 7.51
N PHE A 79 1.85 8.40 8.69
CA PHE A 79 1.06 7.44 9.47
C PHE A 79 -0.27 8.05 9.95
N ILE A 80 -0.23 9.21 10.63
CA ILE A 80 -1.45 9.89 11.12
C ILE A 80 -2.41 10.17 9.98
N LYS A 81 -1.92 10.73 8.87
CA LYS A 81 -2.73 10.97 7.67
C LYS A 81 -3.40 9.70 7.16
N SER A 82 -2.62 8.62 7.03
CA SER A 82 -3.14 7.33 6.56
C SER A 82 -4.18 6.76 7.52
N PHE A 83 -3.94 6.86 8.82
CA PHE A 83 -4.84 6.38 9.85
C PHE A 83 -6.20 7.10 9.80
N LEU A 84 -6.20 8.44 9.80
CA LEU A 84 -7.42 9.24 9.72
C LEU A 84 -8.21 8.97 8.42
N LEU A 85 -7.49 8.85 7.29
CA LEU A 85 -8.13 8.55 6.02
C LEU A 85 -8.74 7.14 6.01
N LEU A 86 -8.06 6.14 6.55
CA LEU A 86 -8.59 4.78 6.64
C LEU A 86 -9.81 4.68 7.54
N LEU A 87 -9.83 5.41 8.66
CA LEU A 87 -11.02 5.51 9.53
C LEU A 87 -12.21 6.15 8.80
N SER A 88 -11.96 7.17 7.97
CA SER A 88 -12.99 7.85 7.17
C SER A 88 -13.49 6.98 6.02
N ILE A 89 -12.56 6.36 5.25
CA ILE A 89 -12.90 5.52 4.09
C ILE A 89 -13.60 4.24 4.53
N ARG A 90 -13.15 3.63 5.64
CA ARG A 90 -13.61 2.33 6.17
C ARG A 90 -13.53 1.23 5.11
N PRO A 91 -12.32 0.94 4.58
CA PRO A 91 -12.16 -0.06 3.54
C PRO A 91 -12.44 -1.46 4.09
N SER A 92 -13.02 -2.34 3.26
CA SER A 92 -13.14 -3.77 3.57
C SER A 92 -11.83 -4.53 3.32
N ARG A 93 -11.01 -4.03 2.41
CA ARG A 93 -9.72 -4.62 2.04
C ARG A 93 -8.69 -3.55 1.75
N CYS A 94 -7.46 -3.79 2.22
CA CYS A 94 -6.27 -3.03 1.85
C CYS A 94 -5.29 -3.96 1.14
N VAL A 95 -4.78 -3.55 -0.02
CA VAL A 95 -3.81 -4.32 -0.81
C VAL A 95 -2.54 -3.51 -0.98
N ALA A 96 -1.42 -4.05 -0.53
CA ALA A 96 -0.12 -3.39 -0.67
C ALA A 96 0.71 -4.05 -1.77
N PHE A 97 1.28 -3.21 -2.63
CA PHE A 97 2.13 -3.62 -3.76
C PHE A 97 3.62 -3.46 -3.43
N GLY A 98 3.99 -3.50 -2.14
CA GLY A 98 5.36 -3.24 -1.70
C GLY A 98 5.71 -1.75 -1.73
N SER A 99 7.03 -1.44 -1.80
CA SER A 99 7.57 -0.09 -1.63
C SER A 99 7.53 0.45 -0.20
N TYR A 100 8.51 1.27 0.15
CA TYR A 100 8.54 1.95 1.47
C TYR A 100 7.34 2.90 1.67
N ALA A 101 6.72 3.36 0.59
CA ALA A 101 5.52 4.18 0.66
C ALA A 101 4.32 3.43 1.27
N SER A 102 4.29 2.10 1.14
CA SER A 102 3.22 1.26 1.71
C SER A 102 3.39 1.00 3.20
N PHE A 103 4.58 1.24 3.79
CA PHE A 103 4.88 0.86 5.17
C PHE A 103 3.96 1.55 6.19
N MET A 104 3.89 2.88 6.17
CA MET A 104 3.07 3.64 7.12
C MET A 104 1.57 3.43 6.95
N PRO A 105 1.01 3.38 5.72
CA PRO A 105 -0.36 2.96 5.50
C PRO A 105 -0.69 1.56 6.00
N LEU A 106 0.21 0.58 5.82
CA LEU A 106 0.03 -0.78 6.35
C LEU A 106 0.03 -0.79 7.87
N LEU A 107 0.95 -0.06 8.51
CA LEU A 107 0.99 0.08 9.96
C LEU A 107 -0.30 0.72 10.50
N ALA A 108 -0.80 1.76 9.84
CA ALA A 108 -2.08 2.38 10.16
C ALA A 108 -3.25 1.39 9.99
N THR A 109 -3.20 0.54 8.95
CA THR A 109 -4.23 -0.48 8.71
C THR A 109 -4.26 -1.53 9.82
N LEU A 110 -3.12 -1.91 10.41
CA LEU A 110 -3.08 -2.84 11.55
C LEU A 110 -3.86 -2.31 12.74
N ILE A 111 -3.77 -1.00 13.01
CA ILE A 111 -4.52 -0.38 14.10
C ILE A 111 -6.01 -0.26 13.73
N VAL A 112 -6.31 0.20 12.52
CA VAL A 112 -7.69 0.31 12.03
C VAL A 112 -8.40 -1.05 12.04
N LYS A 113 -7.69 -2.13 11.76
CA LYS A 113 -8.21 -3.51 11.80
C LYS A 113 -8.75 -3.91 13.16
N ILE A 114 -8.27 -3.33 14.26
CA ILE A 114 -8.78 -3.60 15.61
C ILE A 114 -10.24 -3.11 15.76
N PHE A 115 -10.59 -2.04 15.03
CA PHE A 115 -11.91 -1.40 15.10
C PHE A 115 -12.79 -1.66 13.87
N SER A 116 -12.28 -2.44 12.90
CA SER A 116 -12.98 -2.67 11.63
C SER A 116 -12.66 -4.04 11.04
N SER A 117 -13.55 -4.55 10.19
CA SER A 117 -13.36 -5.83 9.48
C SER A 117 -12.44 -5.71 8.26
N CYS A 118 -11.43 -4.84 8.31
CA CYS A 118 -10.50 -4.63 7.20
C CYS A 118 -9.49 -5.78 7.09
N ASN A 119 -9.37 -6.40 5.92
CA ASN A 119 -8.36 -7.41 5.66
C ASN A 119 -7.18 -6.84 4.88
N ILE A 120 -5.96 -7.25 5.25
CA ILE A 120 -4.72 -6.88 4.57
C ILE A 120 -4.36 -7.98 3.59
N TYR A 121 -4.01 -7.59 2.36
CA TYR A 121 -3.47 -8.44 1.32
C TYR A 121 -2.16 -7.84 0.82
N LEU A 122 -1.21 -8.68 0.47
CA LEU A 122 0.05 -8.28 -0.11
C LEU A 122 0.14 -8.76 -1.56
N HIS A 123 0.77 -7.99 -2.39
CA HIS A 123 1.11 -8.36 -3.76
C HIS A 123 2.61 -8.18 -3.96
N GLU A 124 3.29 -9.24 -4.38
CA GLU A 124 4.71 -9.22 -4.70
C GLU A 124 4.92 -9.49 -6.19
N GLN A 125 5.52 -8.53 -6.85
CA GLN A 125 5.82 -8.60 -8.28
C GLN A 125 7.25 -9.03 -8.58
N ASN A 126 8.13 -9.01 -7.59
CA ASN A 126 9.53 -9.40 -7.74
C ASN A 126 9.73 -10.89 -7.42
N SER A 127 10.85 -11.45 -7.89
CA SER A 127 11.27 -12.81 -7.57
C SER A 127 11.74 -12.99 -6.12
N ILE A 128 12.01 -11.91 -5.40
CA ILE A 128 12.36 -11.91 -3.97
C ILE A 128 11.36 -11.02 -3.24
N ILE A 129 10.80 -11.52 -2.14
CA ILE A 129 9.86 -10.75 -1.33
C ILE A 129 10.56 -9.51 -0.78
N GLY A 130 10.00 -8.34 -1.09
CA GLY A 130 10.50 -7.06 -0.60
C GLY A 130 10.36 -6.92 0.91
N LYS A 131 11.28 -6.15 1.54
CA LYS A 131 11.35 -5.98 3.01
C LYS A 131 10.03 -5.54 3.64
N VAL A 132 9.27 -4.69 2.99
CA VAL A 132 7.96 -4.22 3.49
C VAL A 132 6.96 -5.37 3.49
N ASN A 133 6.82 -6.11 2.38
CA ASN A 133 5.95 -7.27 2.30
C ASN A 133 6.34 -8.35 3.29
N LEU A 134 7.64 -8.62 3.44
CA LEU A 134 8.16 -9.59 4.40
C LEU A 134 7.78 -9.22 5.84
N PHE A 135 7.92 -7.94 6.23
CA PHE A 135 7.55 -7.45 7.56
C PHE A 135 6.06 -7.63 7.86
N PHE A 136 5.18 -7.36 6.88
CA PHE A 136 3.74 -7.45 7.06
C PHE A 136 3.13 -8.82 6.74
N LEU A 137 3.93 -9.78 6.27
CA LEU A 137 3.46 -11.12 5.90
C LEU A 137 2.69 -11.82 7.03
N PRO A 138 3.12 -11.79 8.32
CA PRO A 138 2.38 -12.45 9.41
C PRO A 138 1.00 -11.84 9.69
N TYR A 139 0.76 -10.61 9.25
CA TYR A 139 -0.48 -9.86 9.50
C TYR A 139 -1.43 -9.87 8.31
N ALA A 140 -0.96 -10.32 7.16
CA ALA A 140 -1.73 -10.39 5.93
C ALA A 140 -2.63 -11.63 5.92
N LYS A 141 -3.83 -11.46 5.35
CA LYS A 141 -4.74 -12.59 5.10
C LYS A 141 -4.21 -13.49 3.99
N ASN A 142 -3.55 -12.89 3.00
CA ASN A 142 -2.92 -13.62 1.90
C ASN A 142 -1.86 -12.77 1.21
N ILE A 143 -0.93 -13.42 0.49
CA ILE A 143 0.03 -12.80 -0.40
C ILE A 143 -0.13 -13.37 -1.80
N PHE A 144 -0.20 -12.50 -2.80
CA PHE A 144 -0.24 -12.85 -4.21
C PHE A 144 1.15 -12.67 -4.81
N LEU A 145 1.71 -13.73 -5.35
CA LEU A 145 3.02 -13.74 -5.98
C LEU A 145 2.86 -13.76 -7.49
N ASN A 146 3.56 -12.89 -8.20
CA ASN A 146 3.54 -12.85 -9.67
C ASN A 146 4.41 -13.95 -10.28
N ILE A 147 5.37 -14.46 -9.50
CA ILE A 147 6.31 -15.51 -9.91
C ILE A 147 6.10 -16.70 -8.99
N ILE A 148 5.79 -17.84 -9.59
CA ILE A 148 5.73 -19.11 -8.85
C ILE A 148 7.17 -19.52 -8.54
N TYR A 149 7.53 -19.52 -7.27
CA TYR A 149 8.78 -20.11 -6.82
C TYR A 149 8.68 -21.63 -6.99
N ASN A 150 9.25 -22.17 -8.04
CA ASN A 150 9.59 -23.58 -8.05
C ASN A 150 10.71 -23.77 -7.02
N LYS A 151 10.34 -24.14 -5.81
CA LYS A 151 11.27 -24.67 -4.83
C LYS A 151 11.72 -26.02 -5.39
N GLN A 152 12.83 -26.01 -6.16
CA GLN A 152 13.60 -27.24 -6.28
C GLN A 152 14.21 -27.50 -4.90
N ILE A 153 13.68 -28.49 -4.23
CA ILE A 153 14.21 -29.11 -3.02
C ILE A 153 15.48 -29.86 -3.41
#